data_d59ee9a6a6b1c5206cd1de6b06197cc3
#
_entry.id   d59ee9a6a6b1c5206cd1de6b06197cc3
#
_cell.length_a   1.000
_cell.length_b   1.000
_cell.length_c   1.000
_cell.angle_alpha   90.00
_cell.angle_beta   90.00
_cell.angle_gamma   90.00
#
_symmetry.space_group_name_H-M   'P 1'
#
loop_
_entity.id
_entity.type
_entity.pdbx_description
1 polymer ?
#
loop_
_entity_poly.entity_id
_entity_poly.type
_entity_poly.pdbx_seq_one_letter_code
_entity_poly.pdbx_strand_id
1 'polypeptide(L)'
;MTRLGVTVFLATLVMATEYPAPLVREEQEIVVDGHKEVWQLRWATAPEAFCSPKLISLTCPCLGFAYGESGDLSLIRLRDGAEIDRMHLTQFFSEERERAMLQRWPADPDKDAGAANERDFADRVMQRPAVQVMQFGDYDHESAGSEFYLQTGTQPCGKSAGIVVGITAVSPHLHPVTTASHPDRPLVLFKHEWEALRDAKTSPLDILDTPCGDHGAETETHVLIRWGRKGIDGSRREYTCPAGGAPKKLVRQDPL
;
A
#
# COMPACT_ATOMS: atom_id res chain seq x y z
N MET A 1 18.72 -74.60 -26.48
CA MET A 1 18.61 -73.96 -25.16
C MET A 1 18.74 -72.47 -25.34
N THR A 2 17.61 -71.78 -25.43
CA THR A 2 17.57 -70.34 -25.71
C THR A 2 17.28 -69.62 -24.39
N ARG A 3 18.24 -68.78 -23.93
CA ARG A 3 18.08 -67.97 -22.71
C ARG A 3 17.35 -66.69 -23.06
N LEU A 4 16.13 -66.49 -22.51
CA LEU A 4 15.42 -65.20 -22.50
C LEU A 4 16.06 -64.33 -21.43
N GLY A 5 16.60 -63.17 -21.83
CA GLY A 5 17.02 -62.11 -20.93
C GLY A 5 15.86 -61.20 -20.62
N VAL A 6 15.51 -61.07 -19.36
CA VAL A 6 14.50 -60.11 -18.85
C VAL A 6 15.24 -58.79 -18.52
N THR A 7 14.90 -57.76 -19.31
CA THR A 7 15.42 -56.37 -19.02
C THR A 7 14.39 -55.68 -18.11
N VAL A 8 14.79 -55.40 -16.89
CA VAL A 8 14.00 -54.62 -15.93
C VAL A 8 14.31 -53.14 -16.13
N PHE A 9 13.32 -52.39 -16.62
CA PHE A 9 13.39 -50.93 -16.65
C PHE A 9 13.03 -50.39 -15.26
N LEU A 10 13.99 -49.84 -14.54
CA LEU A 10 13.75 -49.01 -13.35
C LEU A 10 13.28 -47.62 -13.83
N ALA A 11 11.99 -47.35 -13.70
CA ALA A 11 11.46 -46.01 -13.85
C ALA A 11 11.81 -45.20 -12.58
N THR A 12 12.76 -44.28 -12.67
CA THR A 12 13.05 -43.31 -11.60
C THR A 12 11.89 -42.30 -11.56
N LEU A 13 11.04 -42.42 -10.52
CA LEU A 13 10.04 -41.41 -10.20
C LEU A 13 10.78 -40.17 -9.69
N VAL A 14 10.91 -39.16 -10.55
CA VAL A 14 11.33 -37.82 -10.10
C VAL A 14 10.13 -37.22 -9.40
N MET A 15 10.14 -37.22 -8.08
CA MET A 15 9.19 -36.44 -7.28
C MET A 15 9.50 -34.97 -7.53
N ALA A 16 8.73 -34.31 -8.38
CA ALA A 16 8.69 -32.86 -8.42
C ALA A 16 8.21 -32.40 -7.04
N THR A 17 9.06 -31.73 -6.29
CA THR A 17 8.66 -30.99 -5.11
C THR A 17 7.73 -29.87 -5.61
N GLU A 18 6.42 -30.10 -5.51
CA GLU A 18 5.45 -29.02 -5.69
C GLU A 18 5.74 -27.96 -4.63
N TYR A 19 6.38 -26.88 -5.04
CA TYR A 19 6.37 -25.67 -4.24
C TYR A 19 4.91 -25.24 -4.12
N PRO A 20 4.41 -24.95 -2.91
CA PRO A 20 3.05 -24.44 -2.75
C PRO A 20 2.87 -23.22 -3.64
N ALA A 21 1.80 -23.21 -4.44
CA ALA A 21 1.50 -22.11 -5.33
C ALA A 21 1.51 -20.79 -4.54
N PRO A 22 2.14 -19.73 -5.05
CA PRO A 22 2.16 -18.43 -4.37
C PRO A 22 0.73 -17.99 -4.08
N LEU A 23 0.48 -17.55 -2.85
CA LEU A 23 -0.85 -17.17 -2.41
C LEU A 23 -1.22 -15.82 -3.01
N VAL A 24 -2.11 -15.81 -3.98
CA VAL A 24 -2.66 -14.59 -4.56
C VAL A 24 -3.59 -13.93 -3.54
N ARG A 25 -3.20 -12.74 -3.06
CA ARG A 25 -3.99 -11.92 -2.15
C ARG A 25 -5.08 -11.17 -2.88
N GLU A 26 -4.74 -10.64 -4.03
CA GLU A 26 -5.62 -9.84 -4.89
C GLU A 26 -5.13 -9.92 -6.33
N GLU A 27 -6.09 -9.94 -7.25
CA GLU A 27 -5.83 -9.98 -8.68
C GLU A 27 -6.76 -9.00 -9.40
N GLN A 28 -6.21 -8.25 -10.36
CA GLN A 28 -6.98 -7.33 -11.19
C GLN A 28 -6.49 -7.32 -12.62
N GLU A 29 -7.42 -7.22 -13.55
CA GLU A 29 -7.13 -6.97 -14.96
C GLU A 29 -7.08 -5.48 -15.22
N ILE A 30 -6.02 -5.02 -15.87
CA ILE A 30 -5.86 -3.64 -16.32
C ILE A 30 -5.35 -3.57 -17.75
N VAL A 31 -5.43 -2.39 -18.36
CA VAL A 31 -4.87 -2.14 -19.69
C VAL A 31 -3.70 -1.17 -19.55
N VAL A 32 -2.52 -1.62 -19.96
CA VAL A 32 -1.29 -0.83 -19.95
C VAL A 32 -0.78 -0.74 -21.40
N ASP A 33 -0.63 0.47 -21.92
CA ASP A 33 -0.17 0.74 -23.29
C ASP A 33 -0.95 -0.08 -24.36
N GLY A 34 -2.26 -0.25 -24.16
CA GLY A 34 -3.14 -0.99 -25.04
C GLY A 34 -3.08 -2.53 -24.89
N HIS A 35 -2.27 -3.05 -23.99
CA HIS A 35 -2.17 -4.48 -23.67
C HIS A 35 -2.96 -4.81 -22.41
N LYS A 36 -3.69 -5.93 -22.45
CA LYS A 36 -4.33 -6.49 -21.26
C LYS A 36 -3.27 -7.16 -20.40
N GLU A 37 -3.27 -6.83 -19.14
CA GLU A 37 -2.39 -7.41 -18.12
C GLU A 37 -3.21 -7.83 -16.91
N VAL A 38 -2.69 -8.82 -16.19
CA VAL A 38 -3.19 -9.22 -14.88
C VAL A 38 -2.15 -8.83 -13.85
N TRP A 39 -2.56 -8.00 -12.90
CA TRP A 39 -1.70 -7.60 -11.79
C TRP A 39 -2.11 -8.36 -10.54
N GLN A 40 -1.12 -8.85 -9.79
CA GLN A 40 -1.35 -9.67 -8.61
C GLN A 40 -0.53 -9.19 -7.43
N LEU A 41 -1.19 -9.01 -6.28
CA LEU A 41 -0.52 -9.02 -5.00
C LEU A 41 -0.36 -10.47 -4.54
N ARG A 42 0.87 -10.89 -4.29
CA ARG A 42 1.18 -12.27 -3.89
C ARG A 42 2.00 -12.32 -2.61
N TRP A 43 1.54 -13.15 -1.69
CA TRP A 43 2.35 -13.59 -0.55
C TRP A 43 3.31 -14.69 -0.99
N ALA A 44 4.57 -14.64 -0.52
CA ALA A 44 5.53 -15.72 -0.77
C ALA A 44 5.16 -17.02 -0.04
N THR A 45 4.56 -16.88 1.14
CA THR A 45 4.01 -17.98 1.97
C THR A 45 2.67 -17.55 2.55
N ALA A 46 1.96 -18.47 3.23
CA ALA A 46 0.73 -18.11 3.93
C ALA A 46 0.96 -16.96 4.91
N PRO A 47 0.22 -15.83 4.78
CA PRO A 47 0.39 -14.70 5.68
C PRO A 47 -0.09 -15.04 7.08
N GLU A 48 0.49 -14.39 8.07
CA GLU A 48 0.03 -14.48 9.45
C GLU A 48 -1.01 -13.39 9.73
N ALA A 49 -2.14 -13.78 10.32
CA ALA A 49 -3.11 -12.83 10.84
C ALA A 49 -2.51 -12.08 12.05
N PHE A 50 -2.67 -10.77 12.07
CA PHE A 50 -2.30 -9.94 13.21
C PHE A 50 -3.45 -9.03 13.61
N CYS A 51 -3.36 -8.40 14.75
CA CYS A 51 -4.41 -7.73 15.48
C CYS A 51 -5.39 -8.66 16.18
N SER A 52 -5.71 -8.33 17.40
CA SER A 52 -6.77 -8.94 18.18
C SER A 52 -7.74 -7.84 18.64
N PRO A 53 -8.97 -8.21 19.07
CA PRO A 53 -9.91 -7.26 19.63
C PRO A 53 -9.35 -6.47 20.80
N LYS A 54 -8.40 -7.01 21.54
CA LYS A 54 -7.70 -6.32 22.63
C LYS A 54 -6.84 -5.14 22.19
N LEU A 55 -6.44 -5.12 20.90
CA LEU A 55 -5.65 -4.04 20.31
C LEU A 55 -6.53 -2.96 19.67
N ILE A 56 -7.85 -3.18 19.58
CA ILE A 56 -8.78 -2.20 19.05
C ILE A 56 -9.14 -1.22 20.17
N SER A 57 -8.68 0.00 20.04
CA SER A 57 -9.09 1.12 20.87
C SER A 57 -10.19 1.90 20.16
N LEU A 58 -11.22 2.33 20.89
CA LEU A 58 -12.26 3.21 20.34
C LEU A 58 -11.72 4.59 19.92
N THR A 59 -10.66 5.04 20.55
CA THR A 59 -10.03 6.33 20.26
C THR A 59 -8.87 6.24 19.27
N CYS A 60 -8.21 5.07 19.20
CA CYS A 60 -7.08 4.83 18.33
C CYS A 60 -7.14 3.37 17.85
N PRO A 61 -8.02 3.05 16.89
CA PRO A 61 -8.21 1.68 16.44
C PRO A 61 -6.90 1.14 15.87
N CYS A 62 -6.52 -0.03 16.27
CA CYS A 62 -5.35 -0.83 15.92
C CYS A 62 -4.49 -0.27 14.77
N LEU A 63 -3.92 0.91 14.98
CA LEU A 63 -3.02 1.60 14.04
C LEU A 63 -3.49 1.57 12.56
N GLY A 64 -4.81 1.59 12.31
CA GLY A 64 -5.38 1.52 10.97
C GLY A 64 -5.37 0.12 10.32
N PHE A 65 -4.75 -0.88 10.96
CA PHE A 65 -4.76 -2.29 10.52
C PHE A 65 -5.55 -3.13 11.51
N ALA A 66 -6.81 -2.81 11.72
CA ALA A 66 -7.61 -3.43 12.76
C ALA A 66 -7.75 -4.94 12.62
N TYR A 67 -7.74 -5.44 11.39
CA TYR A 67 -7.69 -6.87 11.10
C TYR A 67 -6.88 -7.09 9.84
N GLY A 68 -5.63 -7.43 10.02
CA GLY A 68 -4.66 -7.50 8.96
C GLY A 68 -4.02 -8.86 8.80
N GLU A 69 -3.19 -8.93 7.82
CA GLU A 69 -2.32 -10.04 7.51
C GLU A 69 -0.91 -9.53 7.24
N SER A 70 0.09 -10.31 7.60
CA SER A 70 1.49 -9.94 7.43
C SER A 70 2.30 -11.07 6.80
N GLY A 71 3.27 -10.71 5.99
CA GLY A 71 4.12 -11.66 5.30
C GLY A 71 5.07 -10.99 4.33
N ASP A 72 5.71 -11.81 3.51
CA ASP A 72 6.54 -11.36 2.40
C ASP A 72 5.67 -11.16 1.17
N LEU A 73 5.58 -9.89 0.68
CA LEU A 73 4.63 -9.44 -0.32
C LEU A 73 5.34 -8.95 -1.58
N SER A 74 4.83 -9.36 -2.73
CA SER A 74 5.24 -8.87 -4.04
C SER A 74 4.05 -8.41 -4.88
N LEU A 75 4.28 -7.39 -5.71
CA LEU A 75 3.42 -7.02 -6.82
C LEU A 75 3.98 -7.63 -8.11
N ILE A 76 3.14 -8.30 -8.88
CA ILE A 76 3.53 -9.03 -10.09
C ILE A 76 2.64 -8.61 -11.25
N ARG A 77 3.25 -8.37 -12.41
CA ARG A 77 2.55 -8.14 -13.67
C ARG A 77 2.64 -9.37 -14.55
N LEU A 78 1.51 -9.80 -15.07
CA LEU A 78 1.41 -10.90 -16.01
C LEU A 78 0.83 -10.39 -17.34
N ARG A 79 1.41 -10.83 -18.44
CA ARG A 79 0.85 -10.64 -19.79
C ARG A 79 0.80 -11.99 -20.49
N ASP A 80 -0.37 -12.35 -21.02
CA ASP A 80 -0.60 -13.66 -21.64
C ASP A 80 -0.23 -14.84 -20.70
N GLY A 81 -0.42 -14.66 -19.38
CA GLY A 81 -0.09 -15.64 -18.35
C GLY A 81 1.39 -15.72 -17.97
N ALA A 82 2.27 -15.00 -18.65
CA ALA A 82 3.70 -14.94 -18.33
C ALA A 82 4.01 -13.72 -17.44
N GLU A 83 4.88 -13.92 -16.44
CA GLU A 83 5.39 -12.83 -15.62
C GLU A 83 6.33 -11.95 -16.45
N ILE A 84 6.01 -10.65 -16.52
CA ILE A 84 6.78 -9.66 -17.28
C ILE A 84 7.49 -8.66 -16.36
N ASP A 85 7.02 -8.53 -15.10
CA ASP A 85 7.62 -7.62 -14.13
C ASP A 85 7.25 -8.02 -12.70
N ARG A 86 8.13 -7.68 -11.74
CA ARG A 86 7.94 -7.96 -10.31
C ARG A 86 8.57 -6.88 -9.45
N MET A 87 7.85 -6.45 -8.43
CA MET A 87 8.35 -5.56 -7.39
C MET A 87 8.11 -6.17 -6.01
N HIS A 88 9.17 -6.25 -5.21
CA HIS A 88 9.11 -6.71 -3.83
C HIS A 88 8.62 -5.57 -2.93
N LEU A 89 7.40 -5.70 -2.39
CA LEU A 89 6.75 -4.62 -1.64
C LEU A 89 7.16 -4.55 -0.18
N THR A 90 7.60 -5.67 0.40
CA THR A 90 7.99 -5.76 1.81
C THR A 90 9.06 -4.73 2.19
N GLN A 91 9.95 -4.38 1.27
CA GLN A 91 11.01 -3.38 1.48
C GLN A 91 10.50 -1.96 1.82
N PHE A 92 9.23 -1.64 1.54
CA PHE A 92 8.66 -0.33 1.82
C PHE A 92 7.98 -0.23 3.21
N PHE A 93 7.94 -1.32 3.93
CA PHE A 93 7.45 -1.34 5.31
C PHE A 93 8.60 -1.12 6.30
N SER A 94 8.29 -0.70 7.51
CA SER A 94 9.33 -0.34 8.48
C SER A 94 10.30 -1.48 8.75
N GLU A 95 11.60 -1.16 8.83
CA GLU A 95 12.68 -2.11 9.08
C GLU A 95 12.48 -2.97 10.34
N GLU A 96 11.83 -2.42 11.37
CA GLU A 96 11.54 -3.15 12.62
C GLU A 96 10.65 -4.37 12.42
N ARG A 97 9.93 -4.47 11.32
CA ARG A 97 8.94 -5.53 11.08
C ARG A 97 9.39 -6.57 10.08
N GLU A 98 10.32 -6.24 9.19
CA GLU A 98 10.82 -7.12 8.10
C GLU A 98 9.69 -7.82 7.30
N ARG A 99 8.47 -7.31 7.40
CA ARG A 99 7.26 -7.90 6.82
C ARG A 99 6.30 -6.82 6.34
N ALA A 100 5.70 -7.08 5.19
CA ALA A 100 4.57 -6.27 4.73
C ALA A 100 3.35 -6.52 5.62
N MET A 101 2.52 -5.50 5.77
CA MET A 101 1.26 -5.57 6.52
C MET A 101 0.14 -5.01 5.66
N LEU A 102 -0.91 -5.79 5.44
CA LEU A 102 -2.10 -5.36 4.73
C LEU A 102 -3.33 -5.47 5.62
N GLN A 103 -4.20 -4.48 5.55
CA GLN A 103 -5.54 -4.64 6.09
C GLN A 103 -6.30 -5.65 5.24
N ARG A 104 -6.85 -6.68 5.88
CA ARG A 104 -7.67 -7.67 5.17
C ARG A 104 -9.15 -7.40 5.31
N TRP A 105 -9.61 -7.09 6.51
CA TRP A 105 -11.01 -6.79 6.76
C TRP A 105 -11.18 -5.40 7.35
N PRO A 106 -12.26 -4.70 7.00
CA PRO A 106 -12.52 -3.39 7.56
C PRO A 106 -12.82 -3.49 9.06
N ALA A 107 -12.30 -2.56 9.84
CA ALA A 107 -12.70 -2.37 11.22
C ALA A 107 -14.13 -1.80 11.29
N ASP A 108 -14.89 -2.25 12.27
CA ASP A 108 -16.20 -1.70 12.63
C ASP A 108 -16.24 -1.60 14.16
N PRO A 109 -15.66 -0.55 14.75
CA PRO A 109 -15.51 -0.43 16.21
C PRO A 109 -16.83 -0.60 16.97
N ASP A 110 -17.94 -0.11 16.41
CA ASP A 110 -19.25 -0.19 17.06
C ASP A 110 -19.77 -1.63 17.16
N LYS A 111 -19.60 -2.42 16.11
CA LYS A 111 -19.96 -3.83 16.10
C LYS A 111 -18.93 -4.69 16.84
N ASP A 112 -17.66 -4.31 16.74
CA ASP A 112 -16.55 -5.09 17.31
C ASP A 112 -16.50 -4.98 18.83
N ALA A 113 -16.86 -3.83 19.40
CA ALA A 113 -16.96 -3.64 20.85
C ALA A 113 -17.97 -4.57 21.53
N GLY A 114 -18.94 -5.10 20.79
CA GLY A 114 -19.95 -6.04 21.28
C GLY A 114 -19.54 -7.53 21.21
N ALA A 115 -18.31 -7.86 20.81
CA ALA A 115 -17.86 -9.24 20.74
C ALA A 115 -17.68 -9.86 22.14
N ALA A 116 -18.25 -11.04 22.35
CA ALA A 116 -18.21 -11.73 23.64
C ALA A 116 -16.79 -12.23 24.00
N ASN A 117 -16.01 -12.59 23.01
CA ASN A 117 -14.63 -13.08 23.13
C ASN A 117 -13.88 -12.99 21.80
N GLU A 118 -12.59 -13.32 21.80
CA GLU A 118 -11.73 -13.26 20.60
C GLU A 118 -12.21 -14.12 19.44
N ARG A 119 -12.79 -15.28 19.71
CA ARG A 119 -13.33 -16.17 18.68
C ARG A 119 -14.57 -15.59 18.02
N ASP A 120 -15.52 -15.09 18.81
CA ASP A 120 -16.72 -14.42 18.29
C ASP A 120 -16.35 -13.19 17.45
N PHE A 121 -15.36 -12.43 17.89
CA PHE A 121 -14.80 -11.33 17.14
C PHE A 121 -14.21 -11.78 15.80
N ALA A 122 -13.34 -12.78 15.82
CA ALA A 122 -12.70 -13.31 14.62
C ALA A 122 -13.74 -13.83 13.61
N ASP A 123 -14.72 -14.60 14.09
CA ASP A 123 -15.79 -15.16 13.26
C ASP A 123 -16.62 -14.06 12.59
N ARG A 124 -16.92 -12.98 13.29
CA ARG A 124 -17.65 -11.81 12.74
C ARG A 124 -16.83 -11.04 11.70
N VAL A 125 -15.54 -10.83 11.99
CA VAL A 125 -14.66 -10.06 11.10
C VAL A 125 -14.35 -10.82 9.83
N MET A 126 -14.08 -12.13 9.93
CA MET A 126 -13.76 -12.96 8.76
C MET A 126 -14.94 -13.16 7.79
N GLN A 127 -16.16 -12.84 8.20
CA GLN A 127 -17.33 -12.82 7.30
C GLN A 127 -17.42 -11.54 6.46
N ARG A 128 -16.64 -10.51 6.78
CA ARG A 128 -16.63 -9.25 6.02
C ARG A 128 -15.88 -9.45 4.70
N PRO A 129 -16.27 -8.71 3.64
CA PRO A 129 -15.49 -8.74 2.41
C PRO A 129 -14.07 -8.24 2.66
N ALA A 130 -13.10 -8.85 1.98
CA ALA A 130 -11.72 -8.40 2.04
C ALA A 130 -11.60 -6.98 1.48
N VAL A 131 -10.78 -6.15 2.12
CA VAL A 131 -10.46 -4.81 1.63
C VAL A 131 -9.68 -4.94 0.33
N GLN A 132 -10.11 -4.22 -0.69
CA GLN A 132 -9.38 -4.09 -1.94
C GLN A 132 -8.20 -3.13 -1.74
N VAL A 133 -7.00 -3.58 -2.07
CA VAL A 133 -5.76 -2.81 -1.95
C VAL A 133 -5.47 -2.08 -3.26
N MET A 134 -5.49 -2.79 -4.39
CA MET A 134 -5.20 -2.22 -5.71
C MET A 134 -6.38 -1.40 -6.23
N GLN A 135 -6.55 -0.19 -5.68
CA GLN A 135 -7.51 0.79 -6.19
C GLN A 135 -6.76 1.71 -7.16
N PHE A 136 -6.79 1.35 -8.44
CA PHE A 136 -6.06 2.06 -9.47
C PHE A 136 -6.57 3.49 -9.68
N GLY A 137 -5.65 4.39 -9.99
CA GLY A 137 -5.92 5.79 -10.29
C GLY A 137 -4.73 6.45 -10.98
N ASP A 138 -4.92 7.66 -11.44
CA ASP A 138 -3.87 8.50 -12.03
C ASP A 138 -3.34 9.44 -10.95
N TYR A 139 -2.30 9.01 -10.25
CA TYR A 139 -1.73 9.76 -9.15
C TYR A 139 -0.60 10.70 -9.58
N ASP A 140 0.05 10.42 -10.69
CA ASP A 140 1.11 11.27 -11.25
C ASP A 140 0.62 12.27 -12.29
N HIS A 141 -0.65 12.16 -12.71
CA HIS A 141 -1.31 12.97 -13.74
C HIS A 141 -0.65 12.89 -15.13
N GLU A 142 0.05 11.82 -15.43
CA GLU A 142 0.75 11.63 -16.70
C GLU A 142 0.37 10.35 -17.42
N SER A 143 -0.33 9.43 -16.73
CA SER A 143 -0.56 8.09 -17.20
C SER A 143 -2.04 7.71 -17.31
N ALA A 144 -2.26 6.49 -17.74
CA ALA A 144 -3.58 5.90 -17.89
C ALA A 144 -4.20 5.37 -16.58
N GLY A 145 -3.67 5.77 -15.42
CA GLY A 145 -4.17 5.33 -14.11
C GLY A 145 -3.77 3.91 -13.76
N SER A 146 -2.50 3.58 -13.93
CA SER A 146 -1.89 2.29 -13.59
C SER A 146 -1.13 2.30 -12.27
N GLU A 147 -1.47 3.22 -11.37
CA GLU A 147 -0.89 3.34 -10.04
C GLU A 147 -1.97 3.07 -8.99
N PHE A 148 -1.54 2.61 -7.81
CA PHE A 148 -2.41 2.50 -6.64
C PHE A 148 -1.68 2.86 -5.34
N TYR A 149 -2.46 3.34 -4.37
CA TYR A 149 -1.96 3.64 -3.03
C TYR A 149 -1.73 2.35 -2.23
N LEU A 150 -0.53 2.19 -1.67
CA LEU A 150 -0.15 1.12 -0.76
C LEU A 150 0.12 1.73 0.62
N GLN A 151 -0.70 1.39 1.61
CA GLN A 151 -0.45 1.78 2.99
C GLN A 151 0.76 1.02 3.53
N THR A 152 1.80 1.74 3.94
CA THR A 152 3.04 1.15 4.48
C THR A 152 3.24 1.44 5.97
N GLY A 153 2.43 2.35 6.52
CA GLY A 153 2.52 2.72 7.92
C GLY A 153 1.24 3.37 8.45
N THR A 154 1.27 3.63 9.75
CA THR A 154 0.22 4.38 10.44
C THR A 154 0.85 5.39 11.39
N GLN A 155 0.18 6.51 11.55
CA GLN A 155 0.50 7.54 12.53
C GLN A 155 -0.48 7.46 13.70
N PRO A 156 -0.20 8.07 14.85
CA PRO A 156 -1.16 8.21 15.92
C PRO A 156 -2.53 8.69 15.42
N CYS A 157 -3.60 8.25 16.07
CA CYS A 157 -4.98 8.54 15.69
C CYS A 157 -5.42 7.99 14.33
N GLY A 158 -4.77 6.90 13.87
CA GLY A 158 -5.21 6.13 12.70
C GLY A 158 -4.93 6.77 11.35
N LYS A 159 -4.12 7.83 11.26
CA LYS A 159 -3.70 8.39 9.97
C LYS A 159 -2.88 7.35 9.21
N SER A 160 -3.33 6.96 8.03
CA SER A 160 -2.66 6.00 7.16
C SER A 160 -1.59 6.71 6.33
N ALA A 161 -0.33 6.32 6.50
CA ALA A 161 0.78 6.76 5.67
C ALA A 161 1.12 5.69 4.63
N GLY A 162 1.54 6.10 3.45
CA GLY A 162 1.90 5.14 2.41
C GLY A 162 2.49 5.77 1.17
N ILE A 163 2.74 4.91 0.22
CA ILE A 163 3.32 5.23 -1.09
C ILE A 163 2.32 4.92 -2.20
N VAL A 164 2.55 5.46 -3.35
CA VAL A 164 1.88 5.03 -4.58
C VAL A 164 2.86 4.19 -5.40
N VAL A 165 2.39 3.08 -5.91
CA VAL A 165 3.19 2.15 -6.70
C VAL A 165 2.46 1.81 -8.00
N GLY A 166 3.24 1.60 -9.06
CA GLY A 166 2.66 1.27 -10.36
C GLY A 166 3.63 1.51 -11.51
N ILE A 167 3.07 1.89 -12.64
CA ILE A 167 3.80 2.30 -13.84
C ILE A 167 3.46 3.76 -14.09
N THR A 168 4.47 4.56 -14.35
CA THR A 168 4.32 5.97 -14.67
C THR A 168 4.95 6.26 -16.03
N ALA A 169 4.75 7.45 -16.58
CA ALA A 169 5.37 7.86 -17.84
C ALA A 169 6.91 7.86 -17.80
N VAL A 170 7.51 7.92 -16.61
CA VAL A 170 8.98 7.90 -16.45
C VAL A 170 9.59 6.50 -16.43
N SER A 171 8.77 5.46 -16.19
CA SER A 171 9.26 4.07 -16.18
C SER A 171 8.17 3.07 -16.61
N PRO A 172 8.45 2.19 -17.58
CA PRO A 172 7.55 1.09 -17.97
C PRO A 172 7.59 -0.09 -16.99
N HIS A 173 8.43 -0.03 -15.97
CA HIS A 173 8.55 -1.04 -14.93
C HIS A 173 7.85 -0.62 -13.65
N LEU A 174 7.44 -1.60 -12.85
CA LEU A 174 6.88 -1.35 -11.52
C LEU A 174 7.87 -0.58 -10.65
N HIS A 175 7.44 0.53 -10.11
CA HIS A 175 8.24 1.35 -9.20
C HIS A 175 7.34 2.17 -8.27
N PRO A 176 7.87 2.64 -7.13
CA PRO A 176 7.16 3.61 -6.32
C PRO A 176 7.24 5.00 -6.96
N VAL A 177 6.20 5.80 -6.79
CA VAL A 177 6.26 7.22 -7.15
C VAL A 177 7.28 7.92 -6.26
N THR A 178 8.13 8.73 -6.88
CA THR A 178 9.20 9.51 -6.24
C THR A 178 9.02 10.99 -6.53
N THR A 179 9.80 11.86 -5.89
CA THR A 179 9.86 13.27 -6.27
C THR A 179 11.09 13.57 -7.15
N ALA A 180 11.03 14.65 -7.92
CA ALA A 180 12.17 15.09 -8.71
C ALA A 180 13.38 15.47 -7.83
N SER A 181 13.14 15.95 -6.61
CA SER A 181 14.16 16.27 -5.62
C SER A 181 14.76 15.03 -4.91
N HIS A 182 14.03 13.92 -4.86
CA HIS A 182 14.46 12.67 -4.22
C HIS A 182 14.05 11.46 -5.08
N PRO A 183 14.74 11.24 -6.21
CA PRO A 183 14.39 10.14 -7.14
C PRO A 183 14.77 8.74 -6.60
N ASP A 184 15.53 8.68 -5.54
CA ASP A 184 16.07 7.45 -4.93
C ASP A 184 15.22 6.90 -3.78
N ARG A 185 14.18 7.63 -3.38
CA ARG A 185 13.28 7.21 -2.31
C ARG A 185 11.82 7.40 -2.67
N PRO A 186 10.91 6.52 -2.19
CA PRO A 186 9.48 6.71 -2.37
C PRO A 186 8.97 8.01 -1.76
N LEU A 187 8.03 8.65 -2.44
CA LEU A 187 7.25 9.73 -1.84
C LEU A 187 6.24 9.11 -0.86
N VAL A 188 6.37 9.46 0.42
CA VAL A 188 5.47 9.02 1.47
C VAL A 188 4.53 10.15 1.86
N LEU A 189 3.23 9.94 1.64
CA LEU A 189 2.18 10.88 2.02
C LEU A 189 1.10 10.15 2.82
N PHE A 190 0.24 10.91 3.49
CA PHE A 190 -0.97 10.35 4.08
C PHE A 190 -1.99 9.98 2.98
N LYS A 191 -2.86 9.04 3.30
CA LYS A 191 -3.89 8.58 2.35
C LYS A 191 -4.71 9.73 1.79
N HIS A 192 -5.18 10.64 2.64
CA HIS A 192 -5.98 11.80 2.21
C HIS A 192 -5.20 12.78 1.32
N GLU A 193 -3.87 12.89 1.49
CA GLU A 193 -3.00 13.71 0.65
C GLU A 193 -2.88 13.09 -0.75
N TRP A 194 -2.69 11.76 -0.82
CA TRP A 194 -2.69 11.02 -2.08
C TRP A 194 -4.05 11.09 -2.80
N GLU A 195 -5.15 10.94 -2.08
CA GLU A 195 -6.50 11.07 -2.65
C GLU A 195 -6.75 12.48 -3.18
N ALA A 196 -6.34 13.50 -2.43
CA ALA A 196 -6.44 14.88 -2.88
C ALA A 196 -5.58 15.14 -4.13
N LEU A 197 -4.37 14.56 -4.20
CA LEU A 197 -3.51 14.66 -5.38
C LEU A 197 -4.17 13.99 -6.59
N ARG A 198 -4.63 12.75 -6.47
CA ARG A 198 -5.33 12.01 -7.54
C ARG A 198 -6.53 12.79 -8.10
N ASP A 199 -7.30 13.43 -7.23
CA ASP A 199 -8.55 14.10 -7.60
C ASP A 199 -8.35 15.56 -8.05
N ALA A 200 -7.14 16.11 -7.88
CA ALA A 200 -6.81 17.49 -8.23
C ALA A 200 -6.87 17.72 -9.74
N LYS A 201 -7.32 18.92 -10.13
CA LYS A 201 -7.44 19.33 -11.54
C LYS A 201 -6.38 20.36 -11.94
N THR A 202 -5.73 20.98 -10.98
CA THR A 202 -4.76 22.05 -11.20
C THR A 202 -3.55 21.92 -10.30
N SER A 203 -2.36 22.18 -10.84
CA SER A 203 -1.11 22.27 -10.12
C SER A 203 -0.75 23.75 -9.92
N PRO A 204 -0.23 24.22 -8.77
CA PRO A 204 0.03 23.41 -7.58
C PRO A 204 -1.22 23.10 -6.75
N LEU A 205 -1.15 22.01 -5.98
CA LEU A 205 -2.11 21.65 -4.96
C LEU A 205 -1.56 22.01 -3.58
N ASP A 206 -2.35 22.69 -2.76
CA ASP A 206 -2.02 23.03 -1.37
C ASP A 206 -3.00 22.32 -0.44
N ILE A 207 -2.50 21.42 0.38
CA ILE A 207 -3.30 20.56 1.28
C ILE A 207 -3.02 20.99 2.72
N LEU A 208 -4.06 21.36 3.46
CA LEU A 208 -3.97 21.55 4.90
C LEU A 208 -3.93 20.17 5.58
N ASP A 209 -2.77 19.79 6.12
CA ASP A 209 -2.59 18.51 6.82
C ASP A 209 -2.94 18.63 8.31
N THR A 210 -2.41 19.63 8.99
CA THR A 210 -2.67 19.87 10.41
C THR A 210 -3.10 21.31 10.62
N PRO A 211 -4.37 21.58 10.97
CA PRO A 211 -4.82 22.94 11.25
C PRO A 211 -4.34 23.45 12.59
N CYS A 212 -4.34 24.75 12.74
CA CYS A 212 -4.06 25.40 14.01
C CYS A 212 -4.95 24.90 15.15
N GLY A 213 -4.36 24.56 16.30
CA GLY A 213 -5.08 24.09 17.50
C GLY A 213 -5.47 22.60 17.45
N ASP A 214 -5.25 21.90 16.34
CA ASP A 214 -5.46 20.46 16.31
C ASP A 214 -4.51 19.76 17.29
N HIS A 215 -5.10 19.00 18.24
CA HIS A 215 -4.37 18.38 19.35
C HIS A 215 -3.40 19.33 20.11
N GLY A 216 -3.71 20.63 20.14
CA GLY A 216 -2.87 21.64 20.77
C GLY A 216 -1.72 22.15 19.90
N ALA A 217 -1.77 21.93 18.59
CA ALA A 217 -0.75 22.39 17.64
C ALA A 217 -0.64 23.94 17.68
N GLU A 218 0.57 24.42 17.90
CA GLU A 218 0.91 25.85 17.86
C GLU A 218 1.24 26.32 16.44
N THR A 219 1.37 25.38 15.52
CA THR A 219 1.65 25.61 14.09
C THR A 219 0.65 24.88 13.22
N GLU A 220 0.50 25.36 12.01
CA GLU A 220 -0.32 24.76 10.96
C GLU A 220 0.60 24.19 9.88
N THR A 221 0.30 22.98 9.41
CA THR A 221 1.11 22.29 8.42
C THR A 221 0.35 22.17 7.10
N HIS A 222 1.02 22.55 6.02
CA HIS A 222 0.54 22.38 4.64
C HIS A 222 1.48 21.49 3.85
N VAL A 223 0.91 20.72 2.93
CA VAL A 223 1.64 19.97 1.92
C VAL A 223 1.37 20.61 0.57
N LEU A 224 2.40 21.23 -0.01
CA LEU A 224 2.33 21.81 -1.35
C LEU A 224 2.93 20.84 -2.36
N ILE A 225 2.11 20.38 -3.31
CA ILE A 225 2.51 19.43 -4.36
C ILE A 225 2.37 20.09 -5.74
N ARG A 226 3.36 19.85 -6.58
CA ARG A 226 3.35 20.21 -8.00
C ARG A 226 3.58 18.96 -8.82
N TRP A 227 2.89 18.86 -9.94
CA TRP A 227 3.12 17.81 -10.91
C TRP A 227 3.21 18.39 -12.32
N GLY A 228 3.84 17.65 -13.22
CA GLY A 228 4.04 18.04 -14.61
C GLY A 228 5.02 17.09 -15.29
N ARG A 229 5.43 17.43 -16.51
CA ARG A 229 6.30 16.56 -17.36
C ARG A 229 7.61 16.07 -16.71
N LYS A 230 8.00 16.64 -15.59
CA LYS A 230 9.20 16.22 -14.83
C LYS A 230 8.86 15.35 -13.64
N GLY A 231 7.61 14.91 -13.52
CA GLY A 231 7.09 14.17 -12.39
C GLY A 231 6.56 15.06 -11.27
N ILE A 232 6.50 14.51 -10.08
CA ILE A 232 5.99 15.17 -8.87
C ILE A 232 7.14 15.85 -8.13
N ASP A 233 6.87 17.02 -7.55
CA ASP A 233 7.74 17.71 -6.61
C ASP A 233 6.91 18.46 -5.56
N GLY A 234 7.49 18.79 -4.42
CA GLY A 234 6.74 19.49 -3.40
C GLY A 234 7.52 19.80 -2.14
N SER A 235 6.78 20.34 -1.17
CA SER A 235 7.33 20.67 0.14
C SER A 235 6.26 20.60 1.23
N ARG A 236 6.66 20.18 2.42
CA ARG A 236 5.89 20.33 3.65
C ARG A 236 6.24 21.69 4.26
N ARG A 237 5.22 22.50 4.56
CA ARG A 237 5.36 23.86 5.06
C ARG A 237 4.66 24.01 6.39
N GLU A 238 5.32 24.63 7.35
CA GLU A 238 4.81 24.89 8.67
C GLU A 238 4.67 26.40 8.88
N TYR A 239 3.51 26.83 9.35
CA TYR A 239 3.20 28.23 9.59
C TYR A 239 2.80 28.47 11.05
N THR A 240 3.07 29.68 11.56
CA THR A 240 2.59 30.06 12.88
C THR A 240 1.06 30.11 12.93
N CYS A 241 0.49 29.89 14.14
CA CYS A 241 -0.93 30.06 14.44
C CYS A 241 -1.14 31.38 15.20
N PRO A 242 -1.27 32.50 14.51
CA PRO A 242 -1.35 33.80 15.17
C PRO A 242 -2.72 34.00 15.82
N ALA A 243 -2.75 34.58 17.03
CA ALA A 243 -3.97 35.05 17.65
C ALA A 243 -4.52 36.30 16.92
N GLY A 244 -5.84 36.48 16.95
CA GLY A 244 -6.49 37.71 16.51
C GLY A 244 -6.43 38.02 15.02
N GLY A 245 -6.21 37.02 14.14
CA GLY A 245 -6.24 37.20 12.69
C GLY A 245 -5.00 37.86 12.10
N ALA A 246 -3.89 37.91 12.81
CA ALA A 246 -2.61 38.36 12.28
C ALA A 246 -2.13 37.41 11.14
N PRO A 247 -1.29 37.88 10.19
CA PRO A 247 -0.82 37.04 9.10
C PRO A 247 0.04 35.89 9.60
N LYS A 248 -0.19 34.68 9.02
CA LYS A 248 0.62 33.50 9.26
C LYS A 248 2.04 33.73 8.73
N LYS A 249 3.04 33.27 9.47
CA LYS A 249 4.44 33.33 9.06
C LYS A 249 4.97 31.92 8.82
N LEU A 250 5.69 31.74 7.72
CA LEU A 250 6.40 30.50 7.44
C LEU A 250 7.50 30.29 8.48
N VAL A 251 7.46 29.17 9.18
CA VAL A 251 8.42 28.76 10.21
C VAL A 251 9.45 27.81 9.63
N ARG A 252 8.95 26.82 8.83
CA ARG A 252 9.77 25.74 8.27
C ARG A 252 9.26 25.33 6.89
N GLN A 253 10.19 24.93 6.04
CA GLN A 253 9.87 24.29 4.77
C GLN A 253 10.88 23.17 4.49
N ASP A 254 10.38 21.96 4.31
CA ASP A 254 11.17 20.78 3.96
C ASP A 254 10.72 20.24 2.58
N PRO A 255 11.61 19.79 1.72
CA PRO A 255 11.24 19.09 0.50
C PRO A 255 10.56 17.74 0.85
N LEU A 256 9.63 17.29 -0.02
CA LEU A 256 8.98 15.99 0.07
C LEU A 256 9.90 14.87 -0.36
#